data_fe8701e42655b7bc975b2164564c9c11
#
_entry.id   fe8701e42655b7bc975b2164564c9c11
#
_cell.length_a   1.000
_cell.length_b   1.000
_cell.length_c   1.000
_cell.angle_alpha   90.00
_cell.angle_beta   90.00
_cell.angle_gamma   90.00
#
_symmetry.space_group_name_H-M   'P 1'
#
loop_
_entity.id
_entity.type
_entity.pdbx_description
1 polymer ?
#
loop_
_entity_poly.entity_id
_entity_poly.type
_entity_poly.pdbx_seq_one_letter_code
_entity_poly.pdbx_strand_id
1 'polypeptide(L)'
;MVISRMKTEDVTDAARIEEKIFSTPWSEQSFLEALEQEYTVFFAAKKKEHCVGYIGAYFAVDEAEITNVAVEMEYRRRHIAEALVAEMQKEAAGRGTHSIFLEVRCSNTGAIALDQKMGFSIFGTRR
;
A
#
# COMPACT_ATOMS: atom_id res chain seq x y z
N MET A 1 -1.45 2.29 17.38
CA MET A 1 -1.11 2.05 15.96
C MET A 1 -0.68 3.35 15.31
N VAL A 2 0.47 3.35 14.69
CA VAL A 2 1.03 4.54 14.06
C VAL A 2 1.22 4.28 12.57
N ILE A 3 0.77 5.21 11.74
CA ILE A 3 1.01 5.16 10.30
C ILE A 3 2.02 6.25 9.95
N SER A 4 3.11 5.85 9.32
CA SER A 4 4.19 6.75 8.94
C SER A 4 4.83 6.29 7.64
N ARG A 5 5.67 7.15 7.07
CA ARG A 5 6.42 6.76 5.85
C ARG A 5 7.23 5.51 6.15
N MET A 6 7.20 4.56 5.21
CA MET A 6 7.97 3.33 5.34
C MET A 6 9.46 3.66 5.33
N LYS A 7 10.19 3.05 6.24
CA LYS A 7 11.63 3.19 6.35
C LYS A 7 12.30 1.89 5.96
N THR A 8 13.60 1.93 5.74
CA THR A 8 14.35 0.73 5.38
C THR A 8 14.22 -0.36 6.45
N GLU A 9 14.10 0.02 7.71
CA GLU A 9 13.93 -0.94 8.81
C GLU A 9 12.58 -1.67 8.76
N ASP A 10 11.60 -1.13 8.05
CA ASP A 10 10.26 -1.74 7.91
C ASP A 10 10.20 -2.78 6.80
N VAL A 11 11.20 -2.80 5.92
CA VAL A 11 11.17 -3.60 4.70
C VAL A 11 11.14 -5.10 4.98
N THR A 12 11.85 -5.56 5.98
CA THR A 12 11.85 -6.99 6.34
C THR A 12 10.44 -7.48 6.69
N ASP A 13 9.73 -6.70 7.48
CA ASP A 13 8.35 -7.03 7.85
C ASP A 13 7.41 -6.96 6.65
N ALA A 14 7.57 -5.93 5.81
CA ALA A 14 6.74 -5.79 4.61
C ALA A 14 6.93 -6.95 3.65
N ALA A 15 8.18 -7.37 3.42
CA ALA A 15 8.45 -8.51 2.54
C ALA A 15 7.87 -9.80 3.11
N ARG A 16 7.91 -9.98 4.43
CA ARG A 16 7.32 -11.14 5.07
C ARG A 16 5.80 -11.16 4.88
N ILE A 17 5.14 -10.00 4.98
CA ILE A 17 3.71 -9.90 4.75
C ILE A 17 3.38 -10.24 3.29
N GLU A 18 4.19 -9.76 2.34
CA GLU A 18 4.04 -10.08 0.92
C GLU A 18 4.06 -11.58 0.68
N GLU A 19 5.03 -12.28 1.27
CA GLU A 19 5.17 -13.71 1.08
C GLU A 19 3.96 -14.49 1.57
N LYS A 20 3.32 -14.03 2.63
CA LYS A 20 2.15 -14.71 3.20
C LYS A 20 0.90 -14.51 2.37
N ILE A 21 0.80 -13.41 1.66
CA ILE A 21 -0.44 -12.99 1.02
C ILE A 21 -0.44 -13.23 -0.49
N PHE A 22 0.68 -12.98 -1.15
CA PHE A 22 0.75 -12.99 -2.61
C PHE A 22 1.56 -14.16 -3.14
N SER A 23 1.12 -14.71 -4.28
CA SER A 23 1.82 -15.80 -4.93
C SER A 23 3.13 -15.37 -5.59
N THR A 24 3.22 -14.10 -5.97
CA THR A 24 4.46 -13.51 -6.50
C THR A 24 4.84 -12.32 -5.64
N PRO A 25 5.42 -12.57 -4.46
CA PRO A 25 5.69 -11.48 -3.53
C PRO A 25 6.87 -10.62 -3.96
N TRP A 26 6.84 -9.36 -3.55
CA TRP A 26 7.99 -8.50 -3.65
C TRP A 26 9.06 -8.95 -2.65
N SER A 27 10.31 -8.93 -3.08
CA SER A 27 11.45 -9.20 -2.20
C SER A 27 11.81 -7.96 -1.40
N GLU A 28 12.66 -8.13 -0.38
CA GLU A 28 13.21 -6.99 0.34
C GLU A 28 13.94 -6.05 -0.61
N GLN A 29 14.68 -6.60 -1.57
CA GLN A 29 15.41 -5.79 -2.54
C GLN A 29 14.48 -4.93 -3.38
N SER A 30 13.33 -5.48 -3.78
CA SER A 30 12.34 -4.73 -4.55
C SER A 30 11.78 -3.56 -3.74
N PHE A 31 11.51 -3.76 -2.47
CA PHE A 31 11.05 -2.68 -1.59
C PHE A 31 12.12 -1.62 -1.43
N LEU A 32 13.37 -2.02 -1.22
CA LEU A 32 14.46 -1.06 -1.05
C LEU A 32 14.66 -0.21 -2.30
N GLU A 33 14.60 -0.84 -3.47
CA GLU A 33 14.72 -0.12 -4.73
C GLU A 33 13.57 0.87 -4.93
N ALA A 34 12.37 0.46 -4.59
CA ALA A 34 11.20 1.34 -4.70
C ALA A 34 11.32 2.54 -3.78
N LEU A 35 11.79 2.33 -2.55
CA LEU A 35 11.91 3.42 -1.58
C LEU A 35 12.94 4.49 -2.01
N GLU A 36 13.87 4.14 -2.89
CA GLU A 36 14.86 5.09 -3.40
C GLU A 36 14.31 6.00 -4.50
N GLN A 37 13.16 5.68 -5.07
CA GLN A 37 12.60 6.45 -6.18
C GLN A 37 11.77 7.63 -5.66
N GLU A 38 11.95 8.79 -6.29
CA GLU A 38 11.22 9.99 -5.89
C GLU A 38 9.73 9.93 -6.21
N TYR A 39 9.37 9.12 -7.20
CA TYR A 39 7.99 9.01 -7.65
C TYR A 39 7.19 7.94 -6.92
N THR A 40 7.78 7.28 -5.95
CA THR A 40 7.07 6.29 -5.14
C THR A 40 6.88 6.80 -3.71
N VAL A 41 5.75 6.40 -3.11
CA VAL A 41 5.48 6.69 -1.71
C VAL A 41 4.95 5.42 -1.07
N PHE A 42 5.53 5.05 0.05
CA PHE A 42 5.06 3.92 0.85
C PHE A 42 4.80 4.37 2.28
N PHE A 43 3.70 3.89 2.84
CA PHE A 43 3.38 4.08 4.26
C PHE A 43 3.31 2.73 4.94
N ALA A 44 3.75 2.70 6.19
CA ALA A 44 3.69 1.51 7.02
C ALA A 44 2.80 1.77 8.23
N ALA A 45 1.97 0.79 8.57
CA ALA A 45 1.21 0.79 9.81
C ALA A 45 2.00 -0.02 10.82
N LYS A 46 2.35 0.59 11.94
CA LYS A 46 3.23 -0.02 12.93
C LYS A 46 2.53 -0.16 14.26
N LYS A 47 2.64 -1.33 14.84
CA LYS A 47 2.24 -1.58 16.22
C LYS A 47 3.52 -1.83 17.01
N LYS A 48 3.82 -0.92 17.95
CA LYS A 48 5.11 -0.88 18.62
C LYS A 48 6.20 -0.69 17.55
N GLU A 49 7.11 -1.63 17.39
CA GLU A 49 8.19 -1.51 16.42
C GLU A 49 8.00 -2.37 15.18
N HIS A 50 6.85 -3.05 15.07
CA HIS A 50 6.60 -3.98 13.98
C HIS A 50 5.65 -3.39 12.95
N CYS A 51 6.02 -3.52 11.68
CA CYS A 51 5.14 -3.20 10.57
C CYS A 51 4.12 -4.31 10.41
N VAL A 52 2.84 -3.98 10.52
CA VAL A 52 1.76 -4.95 10.41
C VAL A 52 0.90 -4.73 9.16
N GLY A 53 1.18 -3.69 8.42
CA GLY A 53 0.51 -3.42 7.14
C GLY A 53 1.25 -2.32 6.41
N TYR A 54 1.00 -2.21 5.11
CA TYR A 54 1.65 -1.18 4.31
C TYR A 54 0.83 -0.88 3.06
N ILE A 55 1.12 0.26 2.45
CA ILE A 55 0.55 0.68 1.18
C ILE A 55 1.65 1.35 0.37
N GLY A 56 1.63 1.12 -0.94
CA GLY A 56 2.58 1.76 -1.84
C GLY A 56 1.91 2.29 -3.08
N ALA A 57 2.43 3.38 -3.62
CA ALA A 57 1.89 4.01 -4.82
C ALA A 57 3.00 4.63 -5.65
N TYR A 58 2.75 4.70 -6.98
CA TYR A 58 3.54 5.48 -7.92
C TYR A 58 2.81 6.78 -8.22
N PHE A 59 3.56 7.86 -8.33
CA PHE A 59 3.04 9.16 -8.72
C PHE A 59 3.63 9.58 -10.05
N ALA A 60 2.76 10.00 -10.98
CA ALA A 60 3.18 10.49 -12.29
C ALA A 60 2.34 11.72 -12.61
N VAL A 61 2.98 12.86 -12.83
CA VAL A 61 2.35 14.15 -13.13
C VAL A 61 1.14 14.44 -12.24
N ASP A 62 -0.08 14.12 -12.71
CA ASP A 62 -1.33 14.37 -11.99
C ASP A 62 -2.07 13.09 -11.63
N GLU A 63 -1.40 11.94 -11.73
CA GLU A 63 -1.99 10.64 -11.44
C GLU A 63 -1.20 9.90 -10.37
N ALA A 64 -1.89 9.04 -9.63
CA ALA A 64 -1.27 8.13 -8.69
C ALA A 64 -1.82 6.73 -8.91
N GLU A 65 -0.97 5.72 -8.76
CA GLU A 65 -1.37 4.32 -8.89
C GLU A 65 -0.97 3.57 -7.63
N ILE A 66 -1.96 3.05 -6.92
CA ILE A 66 -1.71 2.22 -5.74
C ILE A 66 -1.36 0.82 -6.24
N THR A 67 -0.15 0.38 -5.96
CA THR A 67 0.35 -0.90 -6.44
C THR A 67 0.30 -1.99 -5.38
N ASN A 68 0.47 -1.62 -4.11
CA ASN A 68 0.53 -2.56 -3.01
C ASN A 68 -0.32 -2.06 -1.86
N VAL A 69 -1.17 -2.92 -1.33
CA VAL A 69 -1.79 -2.69 -0.03
C VAL A 69 -1.99 -4.04 0.62
N ALA A 70 -1.50 -4.20 1.84
CA ALA A 70 -1.60 -5.46 2.55
C ALA A 70 -1.55 -5.24 4.05
N VAL A 71 -2.26 -6.09 4.78
CA VAL A 71 -2.29 -6.07 6.25
C VAL A 71 -2.13 -7.51 6.73
N GLU A 72 -1.35 -7.72 7.76
CA GLU A 72 -1.22 -9.03 8.40
C GLU A 72 -2.58 -9.57 8.77
N MET A 73 -2.78 -10.88 8.58
CA MET A 73 -4.07 -11.52 8.80
C MET A 73 -4.61 -11.26 10.21
N GLU A 74 -3.77 -11.32 11.22
CA GLU A 74 -4.15 -11.11 12.62
C GLU A 74 -4.66 -9.70 12.91
N TYR A 75 -4.32 -8.75 12.04
CA TYR A 75 -4.65 -7.34 12.22
C TYR A 75 -5.75 -6.87 11.27
N ARG A 76 -6.32 -7.77 10.48
CA ARG A 76 -7.43 -7.43 9.59
C ARG A 76 -8.68 -7.12 10.40
N ARG A 77 -9.63 -6.42 9.76
CA ARG A 77 -10.88 -5.96 10.37
C ARG A 77 -10.70 -4.96 11.50
N ARG A 78 -9.54 -4.33 11.57
CA ARG A 78 -9.25 -3.26 12.52
C ARG A 78 -9.12 -1.90 11.84
N HIS A 79 -9.65 -1.79 10.62
CA HIS A 79 -9.64 -0.56 9.82
C HIS A 79 -8.24 -0.05 9.47
N ILE A 80 -7.23 -0.90 9.54
CA ILE A 80 -5.85 -0.52 9.24
C ILE A 80 -5.69 -0.21 7.76
N ALA A 81 -6.25 -1.05 6.88
CA ALA A 81 -6.17 -0.82 5.44
C ALA A 81 -6.87 0.48 5.07
N GLU A 82 -8.01 0.78 5.69
CA GLU A 82 -8.71 2.05 5.46
C GLU A 82 -7.85 3.24 5.86
N ALA A 83 -7.16 3.14 6.99
CA ALA A 83 -6.28 4.20 7.46
C ALA A 83 -5.09 4.39 6.54
N LEU A 84 -4.52 3.30 6.01
CA LEU A 84 -3.43 3.37 5.04
C LEU A 84 -3.87 4.05 3.75
N VAL A 85 -5.03 3.67 3.24
CA VAL A 85 -5.58 4.28 2.02
C VAL A 85 -5.86 5.76 2.25
N ALA A 86 -6.44 6.11 3.40
CA ALA A 86 -6.73 7.50 3.73
C ALA A 86 -5.44 8.33 3.78
N GLU A 87 -4.37 7.77 4.33
CA GLU A 87 -3.09 8.46 4.39
C GLU A 87 -2.53 8.69 2.99
N MET A 88 -2.65 7.70 2.10
CA MET A 88 -2.21 7.85 0.72
C MET A 88 -3.05 8.88 -0.04
N GLN A 89 -4.35 8.94 0.24
CA GLN A 89 -5.21 9.96 -0.36
C GLN A 89 -4.79 11.37 0.06
N LYS A 90 -4.40 11.54 1.31
CA LYS A 90 -3.89 12.82 1.80
C LYS A 90 -2.59 13.21 1.09
N GLU A 91 -1.70 12.24 0.90
CA GLU A 91 -0.46 12.46 0.18
C GLU A 91 -0.74 12.88 -1.27
N ALA A 92 -1.66 12.20 -1.92
CA ALA A 92 -2.04 12.50 -3.30
C ALA A 92 -2.64 13.90 -3.41
N ALA A 93 -3.52 14.27 -2.49
CA ALA A 93 -4.12 15.59 -2.46
C ALA A 93 -3.06 16.68 -2.30
N GLY A 94 -2.09 16.45 -1.43
CA GLY A 94 -0.99 17.39 -1.21
C GLY A 94 -0.10 17.57 -2.42
N ARG A 95 -0.06 16.59 -3.32
CA ARG A 95 0.72 16.64 -4.55
C ARG A 95 -0.07 17.18 -5.75
N GLY A 96 -1.34 17.52 -5.56
CA GLY A 96 -2.20 18.00 -6.65
C GLY A 96 -2.63 16.90 -7.61
N THR A 97 -2.71 15.66 -7.12
CA THR A 97 -3.12 14.52 -7.93
C THR A 97 -4.60 14.61 -8.28
N HIS A 98 -4.92 14.45 -9.56
CA HIS A 98 -6.30 14.48 -10.04
C HIS A 98 -6.97 13.12 -10.04
N SER A 99 -6.19 12.06 -10.25
CA SER A 99 -6.75 10.72 -10.38
C SER A 99 -5.91 9.73 -9.60
N ILE A 100 -6.59 8.82 -8.89
CA ILE A 100 -5.94 7.74 -8.17
C ILE A 100 -6.48 6.44 -8.73
N PHE A 101 -5.57 5.59 -9.22
CA PHE A 101 -5.90 4.30 -9.77
C PHE A 101 -5.49 3.20 -8.80
N LEU A 102 -6.23 2.12 -8.82
CA LEU A 102 -5.89 0.96 -8.02
C LEU A 102 -5.55 -0.21 -8.93
N GLU A 103 -4.38 -0.77 -8.73
CA GLU A 103 -3.98 -2.01 -9.36
C GLU A 103 -4.20 -3.13 -8.34
N VAL A 104 -5.16 -4.02 -8.60
CA VAL A 104 -5.55 -5.06 -7.67
C VAL A 104 -5.05 -6.40 -8.15
N ARG A 105 -4.37 -7.13 -7.27
CA ARG A 105 -3.98 -8.51 -7.56
C ARG A 105 -5.19 -9.41 -7.36
N CYS A 106 -5.33 -10.42 -8.22
CA CYS A 106 -6.53 -11.26 -8.29
C CYS A 106 -6.89 -11.92 -6.95
N SER A 107 -5.92 -12.23 -6.13
CA SER A 107 -6.13 -12.90 -4.86
C SER A 107 -6.61 -11.97 -3.74
N ASN A 108 -6.73 -10.68 -4.01
CA ASN A 108 -6.97 -9.69 -2.96
C ASN A 108 -8.40 -9.11 -3.03
N THR A 109 -9.39 -9.97 -2.81
CA THR A 109 -10.80 -9.55 -2.86
C THR A 109 -11.15 -8.56 -1.75
N GLY A 110 -10.51 -8.67 -0.60
CA GLY A 110 -10.72 -7.73 0.50
C GLY A 110 -10.30 -6.31 0.15
N ALA A 111 -9.20 -6.16 -0.59
CA ALA A 111 -8.75 -4.86 -1.05
C ALA A 111 -9.71 -4.26 -2.06
N ILE A 112 -10.30 -5.06 -2.95
CA ILE A 112 -11.29 -4.60 -3.91
C ILE A 112 -12.50 -4.01 -3.20
N ALA A 113 -13.02 -4.72 -2.21
CA ALA A 113 -14.17 -4.24 -1.43
C ALA A 113 -13.84 -2.96 -0.68
N LEU A 114 -12.66 -2.87 -0.10
CA LEU A 114 -12.20 -1.69 0.61
C LEU A 114 -12.13 -0.48 -0.32
N ASP A 115 -11.59 -0.66 -1.51
CA ASP A 115 -11.41 0.44 -2.45
C ASP A 115 -12.73 0.97 -2.95
N GLN A 116 -13.70 0.11 -3.18
CA GLN A 116 -15.04 0.55 -3.52
C GLN A 116 -15.67 1.36 -2.39
N LYS A 117 -15.47 0.92 -1.15
CA LYS A 117 -15.94 1.63 0.03
C LYS A 117 -15.31 3.03 0.15
N MET A 118 -14.04 3.14 -0.19
CA MET A 118 -13.31 4.42 -0.13
C MET A 118 -13.53 5.30 -1.35
N GLY A 119 -14.34 4.87 -2.30
CA GLY A 119 -14.69 5.67 -3.47
C GLY A 119 -13.74 5.56 -4.64
N PHE A 120 -12.84 4.59 -4.64
CA PHE A 120 -11.94 4.36 -5.77
C PHE A 120 -12.64 3.64 -6.90
N SER A 121 -12.27 4.01 -8.12
CA SER A 121 -12.67 3.25 -9.30
C SER A 121 -11.60 2.20 -9.57
N ILE A 122 -12.05 1.01 -9.96
CA ILE A 122 -11.14 -0.07 -10.32
C ILE A 122 -10.97 -0.07 -11.83
N PHE A 123 -9.74 0.11 -12.29
CA PHE A 123 -9.44 0.19 -13.72
C PHE A 123 -8.81 -1.09 -14.24
N GLY A 124 -9.21 -2.21 -13.67
CA GLY A 124 -8.76 -3.52 -14.08
C GLY A 124 -7.69 -4.07 -13.17
N THR A 125 -7.28 -5.29 -13.47
CA THR A 125 -6.20 -5.94 -12.75
C THR A 125 -5.02 -6.07 -13.67
N ARG A 126 -3.84 -5.72 -13.18
CA ARG A 126 -2.60 -6.01 -13.88
C ARG A 126 -1.95 -7.22 -13.24
N ARG A 127 -1.26 -7.95 -14.02
CA ARG A 127 -0.65 -9.19 -13.54
C ARG A 127 0.83 -9.21 -13.80
#